data_6006451cf3b412f9a090181bc1a92744
#
_entry.id   6006451cf3b412f9a090181bc1a92744
#
_cell.length_a   1.000
_cell.length_b   1.000
_cell.length_c   1.000
_cell.angle_alpha   90.00
_cell.angle_beta   90.00
_cell.angle_gamma   90.00
#
_symmetry.space_group_name_H-M   'P 1'
#
loop_
_entity.id
_entity.type
_entity.pdbx_description
1 polymer ?
#
loop_
_entity_poly.entity_id
_entity_poly.type
_entity_poly.pdbx_seq_one_letter_code
_entity_poly.pdbx_strand_id
1 'polypeptide(L)'
;MVSVVDRFYSLLGEKGWVFSEVLSVERIRLIVEKSADSSSAEDDFISYLKEGEAINFALNRCNRYEDMRPRLPLLRRAAEDYFEGRYYSAVLVLIAVMDGFVNDSDKAVRRGLHTRNPEEMHTEDCVATMWTGLPAVQSTFTKSFHAREDSEVHSVFRHGIMHGMVTNFDNVIVASKAWCMLFAICDWVDSIELDKKRRQEQEGQKSVSLRSVLKKYIESKRKLADDEEYLAQWKPHFVDLSNPLAEDKELLNACVGYFDYWQKRNYGKLAGYLADPAEKSKGAMAGEARAAYSAFPIDQYRIESIERTAAAVAEVHVSLESEKGKWSPHIRFVRTGEDGVPRCDWEQGEWRIVGWAVDPFLDAED
;
A
#
# COMPACT_ATOMS: atom_id res chain seq x y z
N MET A 1 -6.18 3.58 16.40
CA MET A 1 -6.30 3.96 14.97
C MET A 1 -7.34 5.05 14.74
N VAL A 2 -8.61 4.89 15.13
CA VAL A 2 -9.68 5.90 14.91
C VAL A 2 -9.27 7.29 15.39
N SER A 3 -8.78 7.45 16.60
CA SER A 3 -8.36 8.75 17.16
C SER A 3 -7.20 9.43 16.39
N VAL A 4 -6.30 8.64 15.81
CA VAL A 4 -5.19 9.15 14.98
C VAL A 4 -5.72 9.70 13.67
N VAL A 5 -6.64 8.98 13.04
CA VAL A 5 -7.28 9.38 11.78
C VAL A 5 -8.13 10.64 11.97
N ASP A 6 -8.93 10.68 13.05
CA ASP A 6 -9.73 11.87 13.39
C ASP A 6 -8.84 13.09 13.60
N ARG A 7 -7.71 12.91 14.30
CA ARG A 7 -6.75 13.99 14.53
C ARG A 7 -6.05 14.40 13.23
N PHE A 8 -5.68 13.44 12.35
CA PHE A 8 -5.14 13.72 11.03
C PHE A 8 -6.09 14.61 10.22
N TYR A 9 -7.35 14.20 10.08
CA TYR A 9 -8.32 15.00 9.32
C TYR A 9 -8.65 16.34 9.97
N SER A 10 -8.61 16.44 11.30
CA SER A 10 -8.82 17.73 11.99
C SER A 10 -7.72 18.76 11.68
N LEU A 11 -6.49 18.30 11.41
CA LEU A 11 -5.35 19.17 11.09
C LEU A 11 -5.16 19.37 9.59
N LEU A 12 -5.35 18.33 8.80
CA LEU A 12 -4.90 18.26 7.41
C LEU A 12 -6.05 18.10 6.40
N GLY A 13 -7.25 17.71 6.85
CA GLY A 13 -8.39 17.45 5.95
C GLY A 13 -8.81 18.66 5.14
N GLU A 14 -8.97 19.83 5.77
CA GLU A 14 -9.34 21.08 5.08
C GLU A 14 -8.28 21.56 4.08
N LYS A 15 -7.02 21.16 4.28
CA LYS A 15 -5.95 21.42 3.32
C LYS A 15 -5.96 20.45 2.13
N GLY A 16 -6.85 19.43 2.12
CA GLY A 16 -6.99 18.46 1.03
C GLY A 16 -5.99 17.31 1.09
N TRP A 17 -5.51 16.95 2.29
CA TRP A 17 -4.76 15.74 2.51
C TRP A 17 -5.68 14.55 2.74
N VAL A 18 -5.28 13.39 2.25
CA VAL A 18 -6.03 12.13 2.39
C VAL A 18 -5.20 11.12 3.16
N PHE A 19 -5.82 10.50 4.17
CA PHE A 19 -5.24 9.37 4.87
C PHE A 19 -5.35 8.11 4.02
N SER A 20 -4.34 7.24 4.07
CA SER A 20 -4.34 5.95 3.39
C SER A 20 -3.73 4.87 4.30
N GLU A 21 -4.16 3.64 4.12
CA GLU A 21 -3.65 2.46 4.83
C GLU A 21 -2.17 2.15 4.55
N VAL A 22 -1.59 2.76 3.51
CA VAL A 22 -0.16 2.70 3.20
C VAL A 22 0.68 3.43 4.24
N LEU A 23 0.10 4.46 4.88
CA LEU A 23 0.81 5.31 5.83
C LEU A 23 1.02 4.57 7.16
N SER A 24 2.21 4.70 7.74
CA SER A 24 2.47 4.18 9.09
C SER A 24 1.65 4.93 10.13
N VAL A 25 0.69 4.24 10.75
CA VAL A 25 -0.18 4.81 11.79
C VAL A 25 0.65 5.39 12.94
N GLU A 26 1.76 4.73 13.30
CA GLU A 26 2.65 5.18 14.37
C GLU A 26 3.35 6.50 13.99
N ARG A 27 3.87 6.60 12.76
CA ARG A 27 4.51 7.85 12.27
C ARG A 27 3.50 8.98 12.19
N ILE A 28 2.30 8.70 11.68
CA ILE A 28 1.22 9.70 11.62
C ILE A 28 0.80 10.14 13.01
N ARG A 29 0.70 9.20 13.98
CA ARG A 29 0.41 9.52 15.37
C ARG A 29 1.42 10.52 15.94
N LEU A 30 2.71 10.25 15.77
CA LEU A 30 3.77 11.15 16.24
C LEU A 30 3.69 12.55 15.61
N ILE A 31 3.38 12.62 14.31
CA ILE A 31 3.20 13.91 13.60
C ILE A 31 2.02 14.67 14.21
N VAL A 32 0.82 14.07 14.27
CA VAL A 32 -0.40 14.78 14.68
C VAL A 32 -0.46 15.10 16.18
N GLU A 33 0.26 14.34 17.03
CA GLU A 33 0.39 14.62 18.46
C GLU A 33 1.40 15.74 18.74
N LYS A 34 2.49 15.81 17.96
CA LYS A 34 3.55 16.81 18.14
C LYS A 34 3.19 18.16 17.54
N SER A 35 2.42 18.18 16.45
CA SER A 35 2.14 19.40 15.72
C SER A 35 1.21 20.34 16.48
N ALA A 36 1.62 21.60 16.58
CA ALA A 36 0.85 22.63 17.26
C ALA A 36 -0.34 23.12 16.42
N ASP A 37 -0.17 23.13 15.09
CA ASP A 37 -1.14 23.63 14.12
C ASP A 37 -1.09 22.86 12.80
N SER A 38 -1.98 23.22 11.90
CA SER A 38 -2.12 22.60 10.58
C SER A 38 -0.91 22.83 9.65
N SER A 39 -0.14 23.91 9.84
CA SER A 39 1.03 24.20 9.01
C SER A 39 2.21 23.32 9.42
N SER A 40 2.50 23.25 10.71
CA SER A 40 3.55 22.36 11.24
C SER A 40 3.25 20.88 10.97
N ALA A 41 1.97 20.48 11.04
CA ALA A 41 1.55 19.12 10.68
C ALA A 41 1.80 18.82 9.18
N GLU A 42 1.54 19.78 8.30
CA GLU A 42 1.77 19.63 6.86
C GLU A 42 3.25 19.49 6.53
N ASP A 43 4.10 20.32 7.13
CA ASP A 43 5.56 20.28 6.93
C ASP A 43 6.16 18.96 7.43
N ASP A 44 5.77 18.51 8.62
CA ASP A 44 6.22 17.23 9.19
C ASP A 44 5.71 16.04 8.34
N PHE A 45 4.49 16.11 7.81
CA PHE A 45 3.92 15.07 6.96
C PHE A 45 4.61 14.99 5.60
N ILE A 46 4.90 16.13 4.97
CA ILE A 46 5.70 16.17 3.73
C ILE A 46 7.10 15.61 3.98
N SER A 47 7.73 15.95 5.09
CA SER A 47 9.04 15.42 5.47
C SER A 47 9.01 13.89 5.60
N TYR A 48 7.98 13.32 6.23
CA TYR A 48 7.77 11.87 6.31
C TYR A 48 7.64 11.22 4.92
N LEU A 49 6.89 11.82 3.99
CA LEU A 49 6.78 11.30 2.62
C LEU A 49 8.10 11.37 1.86
N LYS A 50 8.93 12.40 2.11
CA LYS A 50 10.26 12.57 1.51
C LYS A 50 11.30 11.57 2.04
N GLU A 51 11.08 10.92 3.17
CA GLU A 51 11.91 9.79 3.64
C GLU A 51 11.83 8.57 2.70
N GLY A 52 10.77 8.47 1.91
CA GLY A 52 10.61 7.49 0.85
C GLY A 52 9.96 6.17 1.25
N GLU A 53 9.94 5.81 2.53
CA GLU A 53 9.39 4.51 2.98
C GLU A 53 7.93 4.31 2.56
N ALA A 54 7.07 5.32 2.75
CA ALA A 54 5.65 5.24 2.39
C ALA A 54 5.45 5.09 0.87
N ILE A 55 6.23 5.83 0.06
CA ILE A 55 6.16 5.77 -1.40
C ILE A 55 6.65 4.42 -1.91
N ASN A 56 7.78 3.93 -1.43
CA ASN A 56 8.33 2.63 -1.80
C ASN A 56 7.39 1.48 -1.41
N PHE A 57 6.81 1.54 -0.21
CA PHE A 57 5.79 0.57 0.19
C PHE A 57 4.56 0.60 -0.71
N ALA A 58 4.08 1.80 -1.07
CA ALA A 58 2.97 1.96 -1.98
C ALA A 58 3.26 1.43 -3.39
N LEU A 59 4.46 1.65 -3.92
CA LEU A 59 4.89 1.10 -5.21
C LEU A 59 4.84 -0.43 -5.20
N ASN A 60 5.33 -1.05 -4.12
CA ASN A 60 5.26 -2.50 -3.94
C ASN A 60 3.80 -2.99 -3.86
N ARG A 61 2.94 -2.26 -3.13
CA ARG A 61 1.50 -2.56 -3.05
C ARG A 61 0.83 -2.42 -4.43
N CYS A 62 1.17 -1.42 -5.22
CA CYS A 62 0.64 -1.22 -6.57
C CYS A 62 0.89 -2.41 -7.50
N ASN A 63 1.98 -3.15 -7.30
CA ASN A 63 2.30 -4.32 -8.11
C ASN A 63 1.26 -5.46 -7.99
N ARG A 64 0.49 -5.54 -6.92
CA ARG A 64 -0.57 -6.55 -6.75
C ARG A 64 -1.77 -6.35 -7.69
N TYR A 65 -2.00 -5.11 -8.16
CA TYR A 65 -3.12 -4.83 -9.06
C TYR A 65 -2.72 -5.12 -10.52
N GLU A 66 -3.44 -6.03 -11.17
CA GLU A 66 -3.21 -6.37 -12.58
C GLU A 66 -3.25 -5.11 -13.48
N ASP A 67 -4.25 -4.27 -13.24
CA ASP A 67 -4.47 -3.04 -14.02
C ASP A 67 -3.45 -1.92 -13.69
N MET A 68 -2.69 -2.02 -12.58
CA MET A 68 -1.63 -1.07 -12.24
C MET A 68 -0.25 -1.51 -12.75
N ARG A 69 0.01 -2.81 -12.88
CA ARG A 69 1.32 -3.35 -13.30
C ARG A 69 1.90 -2.69 -14.56
N PRO A 70 1.12 -2.46 -15.65
CA PRO A 70 1.67 -1.79 -16.83
C PRO A 70 2.12 -0.34 -16.59
N ARG A 71 1.67 0.26 -15.47
CA ARG A 71 1.94 1.66 -15.08
C ARG A 71 3.07 1.79 -14.06
N LEU A 72 3.55 0.68 -13.48
CA LEU A 72 4.63 0.70 -12.50
C LEU A 72 5.90 1.41 -12.99
N PRO A 73 6.37 1.23 -14.24
CA PRO A 73 7.52 1.98 -14.73
C PRO A 73 7.30 3.50 -14.74
N LEU A 74 6.06 3.96 -14.93
CA LEU A 74 5.72 5.39 -14.85
C LEU A 74 5.73 5.88 -13.41
N LEU A 75 5.19 5.08 -12.49
CA LEU A 75 5.16 5.42 -11.06
C LEU A 75 6.57 5.50 -10.46
N ARG A 76 7.48 4.61 -10.87
CA ARG A 76 8.88 4.66 -10.43
C ARG A 76 9.57 5.95 -10.88
N ARG A 77 9.43 6.31 -12.16
CA ARG A 77 9.96 7.58 -12.67
C ARG A 77 9.32 8.79 -11.97
N ALA A 78 8.03 8.72 -11.65
CA ALA A 78 7.39 9.77 -10.86
C ALA A 78 7.95 9.85 -9.43
N ALA A 79 8.36 8.72 -8.84
CA ALA A 79 9.02 8.71 -7.54
C ALA A 79 10.43 9.32 -7.62
N GLU A 80 11.24 8.94 -8.61
CA GLU A 80 12.53 9.56 -8.90
C GLU A 80 12.40 11.08 -9.07
N ASP A 81 11.46 11.52 -9.91
CA ASP A 81 11.17 12.93 -10.12
C ASP A 81 10.75 13.66 -8.83
N TYR A 82 9.94 13.00 -7.99
CA TYR A 82 9.51 13.55 -6.71
C TYR A 82 10.70 13.73 -5.74
N PHE A 83 11.58 12.74 -5.62
CA PHE A 83 12.74 12.82 -4.74
C PHE A 83 13.79 13.83 -5.21
N GLU A 84 13.92 13.99 -6.52
CA GLU A 84 14.83 14.97 -7.13
C GLU A 84 14.22 16.39 -7.25
N GLY A 85 12.97 16.59 -6.80
CA GLY A 85 12.31 17.89 -6.80
C GLY A 85 11.71 18.32 -8.15
N ARG A 86 11.61 17.41 -9.12
CA ARG A 86 10.93 17.66 -10.41
C ARG A 86 9.42 17.41 -10.28
N TYR A 87 8.75 18.24 -9.47
CA TYR A 87 7.37 18.00 -9.05
C TYR A 87 6.37 18.09 -10.19
N TYR A 88 6.57 18.98 -11.18
CA TYR A 88 5.66 19.12 -12.30
C TYR A 88 5.53 17.81 -13.10
N SER A 89 6.64 17.10 -13.38
CA SER A 89 6.60 15.83 -14.09
C SER A 89 5.96 14.72 -13.26
N ALA A 90 6.31 14.64 -11.97
CA ALA A 90 5.71 13.69 -11.04
C ALA A 90 4.18 13.85 -10.97
N VAL A 91 3.68 15.08 -10.83
CA VAL A 91 2.24 15.39 -10.76
C VAL A 91 1.51 14.97 -12.03
N LEU A 92 2.05 15.30 -13.21
CA LEU A 92 1.44 14.95 -14.50
C LEU A 92 1.34 13.43 -14.68
N VAL A 93 2.40 12.71 -14.35
CA VAL A 93 2.43 11.24 -14.43
C VAL A 93 1.44 10.62 -13.44
N LEU A 94 1.40 11.09 -12.19
CA LEU A 94 0.48 10.58 -11.18
C LEU A 94 -0.98 10.79 -11.57
N ILE A 95 -1.35 11.95 -12.11
CA ILE A 95 -2.70 12.23 -12.63
C ILE A 95 -3.06 11.24 -13.74
N ALA A 96 -2.18 11.03 -14.72
CA ALA A 96 -2.41 10.11 -15.83
C ALA A 96 -2.56 8.66 -15.35
N VAL A 97 -1.74 8.23 -14.38
CA VAL A 97 -1.80 6.89 -13.80
C VAL A 97 -3.11 6.68 -13.02
N MET A 98 -3.53 7.64 -12.19
CA MET A 98 -4.78 7.57 -11.44
C MET A 98 -6.00 7.44 -12.35
N ASP A 99 -6.10 8.31 -13.37
CA ASP A 99 -7.20 8.25 -14.35
C ASP A 99 -7.24 6.90 -15.08
N GLY A 100 -6.09 6.42 -15.55
CA GLY A 100 -5.99 5.15 -16.26
C GLY A 100 -6.28 3.94 -15.38
N PHE A 101 -5.81 3.92 -14.14
CA PHE A 101 -6.05 2.83 -13.21
C PHE A 101 -7.53 2.69 -12.85
N VAL A 102 -8.19 3.79 -12.49
CA VAL A 102 -9.62 3.79 -12.19
C VAL A 102 -10.47 3.40 -13.40
N ASN A 103 -10.07 3.83 -14.61
CA ASN A 103 -10.77 3.43 -15.84
C ASN A 103 -10.69 1.93 -16.11
N ASP A 104 -9.55 1.30 -15.82
CA ASP A 104 -9.34 -0.12 -16.10
C ASP A 104 -9.87 -1.02 -14.98
N SER A 105 -9.87 -0.56 -13.72
CA SER A 105 -10.39 -1.31 -12.58
C SER A 105 -11.91 -1.55 -12.66
N ASP A 106 -12.65 -0.71 -13.38
CA ASP A 106 -14.09 -0.88 -13.62
C ASP A 106 -14.35 -1.23 -15.09
N LYS A 107 -14.05 -2.47 -15.45
CA LYS A 107 -14.16 -2.98 -16.85
C LYS A 107 -15.57 -2.90 -17.43
N ALA A 108 -16.60 -2.86 -16.58
CA ALA A 108 -18.00 -2.79 -17.02
C ALA A 108 -18.39 -1.38 -17.45
N VAL A 109 -17.89 -0.36 -16.77
CA VAL A 109 -18.28 1.03 -16.97
C VAL A 109 -17.22 1.83 -17.69
N ARG A 110 -15.92 1.50 -17.47
CA ARG A 110 -14.74 2.17 -18.05
C ARG A 110 -14.81 3.70 -17.91
N ARG A 111 -15.01 4.15 -16.68
CA ARG A 111 -15.03 5.57 -16.33
C ARG A 111 -13.76 5.93 -15.56
N GLY A 112 -13.01 6.88 -16.10
CA GLY A 112 -11.84 7.44 -15.39
C GLY A 112 -12.22 8.21 -14.13
N LEU A 113 -11.24 8.45 -13.26
CA LEU A 113 -11.42 9.15 -11.99
C LEU A 113 -12.11 10.52 -12.16
N HIS A 114 -11.72 11.27 -13.19
CA HIS A 114 -12.23 12.62 -13.46
C HIS A 114 -13.72 12.68 -13.86
N THR A 115 -14.36 11.55 -14.15
CA THR A 115 -15.78 11.49 -14.52
C THR A 115 -16.67 10.94 -13.42
N ARG A 116 -16.09 10.65 -12.24
CA ARG A 116 -16.83 10.16 -11.08
C ARG A 116 -17.26 11.29 -10.17
N ASN A 117 -18.41 11.13 -9.54
CA ASN A 117 -18.89 12.08 -8.52
C ASN A 117 -18.25 11.77 -7.15
N PRO A 118 -18.14 12.78 -6.26
CA PRO A 118 -17.60 12.55 -4.91
C PRO A 118 -18.34 11.46 -4.13
N GLU A 119 -19.66 11.33 -4.30
CA GLU A 119 -20.47 10.32 -3.62
C GLU A 119 -20.12 8.89 -4.05
N GLU A 120 -19.65 8.70 -5.30
CA GLU A 120 -19.18 7.40 -5.80
C GLU A 120 -17.84 6.98 -5.19
N MET A 121 -17.12 7.90 -4.58
CA MET A 121 -15.84 7.66 -3.92
C MET A 121 -15.99 7.28 -2.45
N HIS A 122 -17.22 7.18 -1.94
CA HIS A 122 -17.49 6.82 -0.56
C HIS A 122 -17.74 5.30 -0.42
N THR A 123 -17.08 4.68 0.56
CA THR A 123 -17.32 3.31 1.00
C THR A 123 -17.26 3.24 2.52
N GLU A 124 -18.04 2.35 3.15
CA GLU A 124 -18.17 2.29 4.61
C GLU A 124 -16.90 1.79 5.32
N ASP A 125 -16.10 0.98 4.67
CA ASP A 125 -14.97 0.26 5.26
C ASP A 125 -13.59 0.84 4.90
N CYS A 126 -13.53 2.02 4.27
CA CYS A 126 -12.28 2.62 3.83
C CYS A 126 -12.05 3.98 4.48
N VAL A 127 -10.98 4.09 5.26
CA VAL A 127 -10.61 5.33 5.95
C VAL A 127 -10.33 6.49 4.99
N ALA A 128 -9.77 6.19 3.81
CA ALA A 128 -9.50 7.18 2.77
C ALA A 128 -10.78 7.82 2.21
N THR A 129 -11.93 7.15 2.33
CA THR A 129 -13.22 7.61 1.78
C THR A 129 -14.08 8.39 2.76
N MET A 130 -13.56 8.76 3.95
CA MET A 130 -14.24 9.69 4.85
C MET A 130 -14.55 11.02 4.15
N TRP A 131 -15.58 11.75 4.59
CA TRP A 131 -16.09 12.96 3.92
C TRP A 131 -15.04 14.03 3.64
N THR A 132 -14.04 14.20 4.51
CA THR A 132 -12.91 15.13 4.35
C THR A 132 -11.72 14.50 3.64
N GLY A 133 -11.84 13.23 3.22
CA GLY A 133 -10.82 12.46 2.51
C GLY A 133 -11.00 12.49 1.00
N LEU A 134 -11.00 11.31 0.38
CA LEU A 134 -11.03 11.13 -1.07
C LEU A 134 -12.22 11.82 -1.76
N PRO A 135 -13.47 11.82 -1.22
CA PRO A 135 -14.59 12.55 -1.84
C PRO A 135 -14.34 14.07 -1.93
N ALA A 136 -13.78 14.69 -0.90
CA ALA A 136 -13.46 16.12 -0.90
C ALA A 136 -12.34 16.45 -1.89
N VAL A 137 -11.31 15.60 -1.95
CA VAL A 137 -10.20 15.75 -2.90
C VAL A 137 -10.67 15.51 -4.33
N GLN A 138 -11.60 14.60 -4.57
CA GLN A 138 -12.22 14.37 -5.88
C GLN A 138 -12.95 15.63 -6.40
N SER A 139 -13.67 16.33 -5.53
CA SER A 139 -14.31 17.59 -5.88
C SER A 139 -13.31 18.65 -6.35
N THR A 140 -12.15 18.73 -5.67
CA THR A 140 -11.05 19.63 -6.05
C THR A 140 -10.38 19.20 -7.35
N PHE A 141 -10.14 17.89 -7.50
CA PHE A 141 -9.51 17.27 -8.67
C PHE A 141 -10.28 17.55 -9.97
N THR A 142 -11.61 17.54 -9.90
CA THR A 142 -12.50 17.76 -11.05
C THR A 142 -12.87 19.22 -11.27
N LYS A 143 -12.44 20.15 -10.41
CA LYS A 143 -12.75 21.58 -10.51
C LYS A 143 -12.37 22.12 -11.89
N SER A 144 -13.33 22.73 -12.57
CA SER A 144 -13.13 23.41 -13.85
C SER A 144 -12.56 24.81 -13.69
N PHE A 145 -11.70 25.19 -14.64
CA PHE A 145 -11.13 26.53 -14.73
C PHE A 145 -11.59 27.18 -16.02
N HIS A 146 -12.08 28.42 -15.94
CA HIS A 146 -12.54 29.22 -17.07
C HIS A 146 -11.53 30.30 -17.48
N ALA A 147 -10.54 30.56 -16.64
CA ALA A 147 -9.44 31.48 -16.88
C ALA A 147 -8.14 30.84 -16.40
N ARG A 148 -7.02 31.34 -16.95
CA ARG A 148 -5.70 30.88 -16.54
C ARG A 148 -5.43 31.35 -15.09
N GLU A 149 -4.87 30.42 -14.29
CA GLU A 149 -4.43 30.65 -12.91
C GLU A 149 -2.90 30.55 -12.87
N ASP A 150 -2.25 31.68 -12.66
CA ASP A 150 -0.78 31.79 -12.62
C ASP A 150 -0.25 31.89 -11.18
N SER A 151 -1.11 32.03 -10.17
CA SER A 151 -0.70 31.98 -8.76
C SER A 151 -0.30 30.57 -8.37
N GLU A 152 0.57 30.45 -7.36
CA GLU A 152 0.94 29.16 -6.83
C GLU A 152 -0.29 28.47 -6.22
N VAL A 153 -0.51 27.21 -6.62
CA VAL A 153 -1.58 26.37 -6.11
C VAL A 153 -1.03 25.28 -5.19
N HIS A 154 -1.86 24.85 -4.23
CA HIS A 154 -1.52 23.81 -3.26
C HIS A 154 -2.49 22.62 -3.30
N SER A 155 -3.20 22.44 -4.41
CA SER A 155 -4.17 21.37 -4.62
C SER A 155 -3.99 20.74 -5.99
N VAL A 156 -4.37 19.46 -6.12
CA VAL A 156 -4.27 18.71 -7.38
C VAL A 156 -5.48 19.04 -8.26
N PHE A 157 -5.39 20.13 -9.00
CA PHE A 157 -6.40 20.57 -9.95
C PHE A 157 -6.20 19.88 -11.31
N ARG A 158 -6.63 18.63 -11.44
CA ARG A 158 -6.41 17.81 -12.66
C ARG A 158 -6.84 18.53 -13.92
N HIS A 159 -8.06 19.07 -13.94
CA HIS A 159 -8.57 19.76 -15.12
C HIS A 159 -7.69 20.98 -15.48
N GLY A 160 -7.39 21.82 -14.50
CA GLY A 160 -6.55 23.00 -14.74
C GLY A 160 -5.13 22.65 -15.18
N ILE A 161 -4.51 21.67 -14.53
CA ILE A 161 -3.13 21.21 -14.83
C ILE A 161 -3.06 20.57 -16.22
N MET A 162 -3.93 19.60 -16.50
CA MET A 162 -3.89 18.84 -17.77
C MET A 162 -4.25 19.69 -19.00
N HIS A 163 -5.01 20.76 -18.82
CA HIS A 163 -5.38 21.69 -19.90
C HIS A 163 -4.53 22.97 -19.91
N GLY A 164 -3.47 23.06 -19.07
CA GLY A 164 -2.59 24.23 -19.02
C GLY A 164 -3.24 25.51 -18.50
N MET A 165 -4.36 25.39 -17.80
CA MET A 165 -5.06 26.51 -17.17
C MET A 165 -4.48 26.88 -15.81
N VAL A 166 -3.84 25.93 -15.12
CA VAL A 166 -3.06 26.11 -13.89
C VAL A 166 -1.61 25.91 -14.26
N THR A 167 -0.79 26.95 -14.11
CA THR A 167 0.60 26.94 -14.57
C THR A 167 1.62 26.82 -13.46
N ASN A 168 1.27 27.20 -12.23
CA ASN A 168 2.18 27.21 -11.08
C ASN A 168 1.79 26.16 -10.04
N PHE A 169 2.04 24.88 -10.38
CA PHE A 169 1.80 23.69 -9.55
C PHE A 169 3.07 22.90 -9.22
N ASP A 170 4.24 23.43 -9.62
CA ASP A 170 5.55 22.78 -9.44
C ASP A 170 6.06 22.99 -8.00
N ASN A 171 5.40 22.37 -7.04
CA ASN A 171 5.80 22.41 -5.65
C ASN A 171 5.57 21.06 -4.93
N VAL A 172 6.29 20.86 -3.84
CA VAL A 172 6.26 19.63 -3.06
C VAL A 172 4.88 19.30 -2.49
N ILE A 173 4.07 20.33 -2.17
CA ILE A 173 2.73 20.14 -1.58
C ILE A 173 1.81 19.45 -2.59
N VAL A 174 1.75 19.95 -3.82
CA VAL A 174 0.91 19.35 -4.89
C VAL A 174 1.38 17.94 -5.23
N ALA A 175 2.69 17.73 -5.36
CA ALA A 175 3.25 16.41 -5.67
C ALA A 175 2.99 15.39 -4.54
N SER A 176 3.17 15.78 -3.28
CA SER A 176 2.89 14.92 -2.13
C SER A 176 1.39 14.59 -2.02
N LYS A 177 0.50 15.54 -2.26
CA LYS A 177 -0.95 15.31 -2.32
C LYS A 177 -1.33 14.37 -3.46
N ALA A 178 -0.68 14.47 -4.62
CA ALA A 178 -0.92 13.55 -5.73
C ALA A 178 -0.53 12.10 -5.36
N TRP A 179 0.57 11.89 -4.62
CA TRP A 179 0.94 10.59 -4.08
C TRP A 179 -0.10 10.07 -3.07
N CYS A 180 -0.49 10.87 -2.09
CA CYS A 180 -1.51 10.48 -1.12
C CYS A 180 -2.85 10.14 -1.79
N MET A 181 -3.23 10.89 -2.83
CA MET A 181 -4.44 10.60 -3.61
C MET A 181 -4.35 9.27 -4.35
N LEU A 182 -3.19 8.94 -4.95
CA LEU A 182 -2.97 7.62 -5.56
C LEU A 182 -3.12 6.50 -4.53
N PHE A 183 -2.55 6.65 -3.34
CA PHE A 183 -2.66 5.66 -2.26
C PHE A 183 -4.12 5.46 -1.85
N ALA A 184 -4.85 6.55 -1.64
CA ALA A 184 -6.26 6.53 -1.27
C ALA A 184 -7.15 5.89 -2.37
N ILE A 185 -6.81 6.08 -3.64
CA ILE A 185 -7.50 5.43 -4.77
C ILE A 185 -7.27 3.91 -4.74
N CYS A 186 -6.07 3.45 -4.40
CA CYS A 186 -5.81 2.02 -4.23
C CYS A 186 -6.65 1.43 -3.09
N ASP A 187 -6.74 2.12 -1.94
CA ASP A 187 -7.59 1.70 -0.82
C ASP A 187 -9.08 1.66 -1.20
N TRP A 188 -9.53 2.65 -1.96
CA TRP A 188 -10.91 2.71 -2.46
C TRP A 188 -11.22 1.56 -3.43
N VAL A 189 -10.33 1.24 -4.36
CA VAL A 189 -10.51 0.09 -5.29
C VAL A 189 -10.60 -1.22 -4.51
N ASP A 190 -9.73 -1.42 -3.51
CA ASP A 190 -9.80 -2.60 -2.64
C ASP A 190 -11.14 -2.69 -1.90
N SER A 191 -11.63 -1.58 -1.37
CA SER A 191 -12.90 -1.56 -0.62
C SER A 191 -14.10 -1.88 -1.52
N ILE A 192 -14.11 -1.44 -2.77
CA ILE A 192 -15.15 -1.81 -3.75
C ILE A 192 -15.17 -3.33 -4.01
N GLU A 193 -13.99 -3.94 -4.15
CA GLU A 193 -13.90 -5.38 -4.37
C GLU A 193 -14.38 -6.17 -3.14
N LEU A 194 -14.03 -5.72 -1.94
CA LEU A 194 -14.52 -6.29 -0.69
C LEU A 194 -16.04 -6.18 -0.58
N ASP A 195 -16.62 -5.02 -0.90
CA ASP A 195 -18.06 -4.81 -0.88
C ASP A 195 -18.79 -5.70 -1.90
N LYS A 196 -18.21 -5.88 -3.09
CA LYS A 196 -18.77 -6.82 -4.09
C LYS A 196 -18.76 -8.25 -3.57
N LYS A 197 -17.67 -8.71 -2.96
CA LYS A 197 -17.57 -10.06 -2.35
C LYS A 197 -18.61 -10.23 -1.23
N ARG A 198 -18.72 -9.27 -0.31
CA ARG A 198 -19.72 -9.30 0.78
C ARG A 198 -21.16 -9.38 0.29
N ARG A 199 -21.51 -8.62 -0.73
CA ARG A 199 -22.87 -8.67 -1.33
C ARG A 199 -23.14 -10.05 -1.95
N GLN A 200 -22.19 -10.63 -2.68
CA GLN A 200 -22.31 -11.97 -3.24
C GLN A 200 -22.46 -13.04 -2.15
N GLU A 201 -21.72 -12.94 -1.06
CA GLU A 201 -21.82 -13.83 0.09
C GLU A 201 -23.16 -13.69 0.80
N GLN A 202 -23.70 -12.46 0.95
CA GLN A 202 -25.00 -12.20 1.56
C GLN A 202 -26.17 -12.72 0.70
N GLU A 203 -26.08 -12.59 -0.62
CA GLU A 203 -27.08 -13.14 -1.55
C GLU A 203 -27.09 -14.68 -1.54
N GLY A 204 -25.97 -15.32 -1.23
CA GLY A 204 -25.85 -16.78 -1.08
C GLY A 204 -26.24 -17.33 0.31
N GLN A 205 -26.35 -16.49 1.33
CA GLN A 205 -26.62 -16.93 2.70
C GLN A 205 -28.14 -17.04 2.98
N LYS A 206 -28.60 -18.28 3.21
CA LYS A 206 -29.88 -18.54 3.88
C LYS A 206 -29.87 -17.86 5.25
N SER A 207 -31.00 -17.30 5.68
CA SER A 207 -31.19 -16.54 6.92
C SER A 207 -30.41 -17.11 8.12
N VAL A 208 -29.41 -16.36 8.55
CA VAL A 208 -28.60 -16.72 9.74
C VAL A 208 -29.41 -16.43 10.99
N SER A 209 -29.55 -17.39 11.90
CA SER A 209 -30.33 -17.17 13.13
C SER A 209 -29.66 -16.14 14.03
N LEU A 210 -30.43 -15.24 14.66
CA LEU A 210 -29.94 -14.24 15.61
C LEU A 210 -29.02 -14.83 16.69
N ARG A 211 -29.29 -16.09 17.10
CA ARG A 211 -28.48 -16.81 18.07
C ARG A 211 -27.06 -17.11 17.55
N SER A 212 -26.91 -17.44 16.26
CA SER A 212 -25.59 -17.68 15.66
C SER A 212 -24.80 -16.39 15.44
N VAL A 213 -25.49 -15.30 15.11
CA VAL A 213 -24.88 -13.97 15.03
C VAL A 213 -24.37 -13.51 16.38
N LEU A 214 -25.18 -13.64 17.44
CA LEU A 214 -24.79 -13.28 18.80
C LEU A 214 -23.62 -14.13 19.29
N LYS A 215 -23.62 -15.44 18.99
CA LYS A 215 -22.52 -16.34 19.35
C LYS A 215 -21.22 -15.91 18.65
N LYS A 216 -21.24 -15.65 17.35
CA LYS A 216 -20.08 -15.14 16.58
C LYS A 216 -19.60 -13.80 17.14
N TYR A 217 -20.50 -12.89 17.48
CA TYR A 217 -20.15 -11.60 18.07
C TYR A 217 -19.42 -11.74 19.40
N ILE A 218 -19.90 -12.60 20.30
CA ILE A 218 -19.26 -12.86 21.59
C ILE A 218 -17.89 -13.50 21.40
N GLU A 219 -17.77 -14.48 20.50
CA GLU A 219 -16.51 -15.13 20.15
C GLU A 219 -15.50 -14.12 19.56
N SER A 220 -15.94 -13.25 18.66
CA SER A 220 -15.10 -12.19 18.08
C SER A 220 -14.64 -11.16 19.11
N LYS A 221 -15.54 -10.76 20.03
CA LYS A 221 -15.19 -9.85 21.15
C LYS A 221 -14.18 -10.47 22.10
N ARG A 222 -14.31 -11.76 22.40
CA ARG A 222 -13.37 -12.48 23.27
C ARG A 222 -12.00 -12.59 22.59
N LYS A 223 -11.99 -12.99 21.31
CA LYS A 223 -10.75 -13.05 20.55
C LYS A 223 -10.06 -11.69 20.48
N LEU A 224 -10.80 -10.61 20.25
CA LEU A 224 -10.24 -9.26 20.22
C LEU A 224 -9.58 -8.88 21.55
N ALA A 225 -10.19 -9.22 22.67
CA ALA A 225 -9.61 -8.94 23.98
C ALA A 225 -8.33 -9.77 24.25
N ASP A 226 -8.32 -11.04 23.85
CA ASP A 226 -7.14 -11.91 23.93
C ASP A 226 -6.00 -11.39 23.03
N ASP A 227 -6.33 -10.93 21.83
CA ASP A 227 -5.39 -10.32 20.87
C ASP A 227 -4.82 -8.99 21.41
N GLU A 228 -5.65 -8.13 21.99
CA GLU A 228 -5.22 -6.86 22.61
C GLU A 228 -4.25 -7.10 23.77
N GLU A 229 -4.53 -8.08 24.63
CA GLU A 229 -3.65 -8.42 25.77
C GLU A 229 -2.28 -8.93 25.27
N TYR A 230 -2.25 -9.76 24.24
CA TYR A 230 -1.02 -10.28 23.67
C TYR A 230 -0.22 -9.18 22.96
N LEU A 231 -0.88 -8.36 22.13
CA LEU A 231 -0.24 -7.25 21.44
C LEU A 231 0.35 -6.21 22.38
N ALA A 232 -0.26 -6.01 23.56
CA ALA A 232 0.28 -5.11 24.57
C ALA A 232 1.64 -5.58 25.16
N GLN A 233 1.90 -6.90 25.10
CA GLN A 233 3.14 -7.50 25.59
C GLN A 233 4.18 -7.69 24.46
N TRP A 234 3.75 -7.75 23.21
CA TRP A 234 4.60 -7.96 22.05
C TRP A 234 5.51 -6.74 21.82
N LYS A 235 6.78 -6.99 21.46
CA LYS A 235 7.74 -5.92 21.15
C LYS A 235 8.52 -6.24 19.89
N PRO A 236 8.87 -5.20 19.08
CA PRO A 236 9.79 -5.38 17.97
C PRO A 236 11.13 -5.95 18.44
N HIS A 237 11.69 -6.85 17.64
CA HIS A 237 12.98 -7.47 17.95
C HIS A 237 13.69 -7.97 16.68
N PHE A 238 15.01 -8.11 16.77
CA PHE A 238 15.80 -8.77 15.75
C PHE A 238 15.84 -10.28 15.99
N VAL A 239 15.67 -11.04 14.90
CA VAL A 239 15.77 -12.51 14.93
C VAL A 239 17.23 -12.92 15.04
N ASP A 240 17.57 -13.75 16.00
CA ASP A 240 18.89 -14.39 16.07
C ASP A 240 18.98 -15.46 14.98
N LEU A 241 19.67 -15.17 13.89
CA LEU A 241 19.82 -16.06 12.73
C LEU A 241 20.57 -17.33 13.05
N SER A 242 21.42 -17.33 14.10
CA SER A 242 22.21 -18.50 14.52
C SER A 242 21.43 -19.41 15.47
N ASN A 243 20.53 -18.85 16.27
CA ASN A 243 19.72 -19.58 17.26
C ASN A 243 18.32 -18.96 17.39
N PRO A 244 17.47 -19.05 16.34
CA PRO A 244 16.17 -18.40 16.32
C PRO A 244 15.24 -19.00 17.40
N LEU A 245 14.43 -18.12 18.01
CA LEU A 245 13.34 -18.53 18.89
C LEU A 245 12.37 -19.47 18.13
N ALA A 246 11.61 -20.26 18.87
CA ALA A 246 10.68 -21.23 18.26
C ALA A 246 9.68 -20.54 17.30
N GLU A 247 9.21 -19.36 17.68
CA GLU A 247 8.27 -18.51 16.94
C GLU A 247 8.89 -17.89 15.68
N ASP A 248 10.22 -17.67 15.66
CA ASP A 248 10.94 -17.09 14.52
C ASP A 248 11.42 -18.13 13.49
N LYS A 249 11.40 -19.40 13.86
CA LYS A 249 11.86 -20.48 12.96
C LYS A 249 11.04 -20.58 11.69
N GLU A 250 9.71 -20.40 11.78
CA GLU A 250 8.83 -20.43 10.61
C GLU A 250 9.15 -19.27 9.65
N LEU A 251 9.40 -18.07 10.21
CA LEU A 251 9.80 -16.90 9.42
C LEU A 251 11.14 -17.13 8.73
N LEU A 252 12.16 -17.57 9.46
CA LEU A 252 13.48 -17.83 8.90
C LEU A 252 13.40 -18.88 7.78
N ASN A 253 12.64 -19.97 7.99
CA ASN A 253 12.43 -20.98 6.97
C ASN A 253 11.71 -20.43 5.72
N ALA A 254 10.74 -19.55 5.90
CA ALA A 254 10.05 -18.91 4.80
C ALA A 254 10.99 -17.97 4.02
N CYS A 255 11.82 -17.19 4.70
CA CYS A 255 12.82 -16.35 4.06
C CYS A 255 13.82 -17.16 3.25
N VAL A 256 14.43 -18.19 3.86
CA VAL A 256 15.39 -19.08 3.18
C VAL A 256 14.72 -19.78 1.99
N GLY A 257 13.50 -20.31 2.18
CA GLY A 257 12.77 -21.00 1.11
C GLY A 257 12.47 -20.08 -0.08
N TYR A 258 12.06 -18.85 0.19
CA TYR A 258 11.80 -17.86 -0.85
C TYR A 258 13.04 -17.54 -1.68
N PHE A 259 14.15 -17.17 -1.04
CA PHE A 259 15.40 -16.85 -1.76
C PHE A 259 15.99 -18.07 -2.46
N ASP A 260 15.94 -19.23 -1.85
CA ASP A 260 16.37 -20.49 -2.43
C ASP A 260 15.63 -20.82 -3.74
N TYR A 261 14.30 -20.69 -3.74
CA TYR A 261 13.52 -20.96 -4.95
C TYR A 261 13.71 -19.87 -6.00
N TRP A 262 13.95 -18.62 -5.64
CA TRP A 262 14.32 -17.58 -6.57
C TRP A 262 15.66 -17.89 -7.23
N GLN A 263 16.71 -18.16 -6.44
CA GLN A 263 18.04 -18.54 -6.93
C GLN A 263 17.98 -19.77 -7.86
N LYS A 264 17.22 -20.78 -7.47
CA LYS A 264 17.03 -22.01 -8.28
C LYS A 264 16.08 -21.82 -9.46
N ARG A 265 15.54 -20.63 -9.67
CA ARG A 265 14.56 -20.30 -10.73
C ARG A 265 13.32 -21.21 -10.70
N ASN A 266 12.96 -21.70 -9.51
CA ASN A 266 11.80 -22.56 -9.32
C ASN A 266 10.55 -21.72 -9.01
N TYR A 267 10.05 -21.05 -10.03
CA TYR A 267 8.93 -20.10 -9.92
C TYR A 267 7.63 -20.74 -9.43
N GLY A 268 7.45 -22.03 -9.70
CA GLY A 268 6.26 -22.75 -9.20
C GLY A 268 6.23 -22.86 -7.68
N LYS A 269 7.38 -23.13 -7.05
CA LYS A 269 7.49 -23.16 -5.58
C LYS A 269 7.62 -21.75 -4.97
N LEU A 270 8.31 -20.86 -5.68
CA LEU A 270 8.42 -19.45 -5.29
C LEU A 270 7.04 -18.80 -5.12
N ALA A 271 6.10 -19.09 -6.02
CA ALA A 271 4.74 -18.58 -5.99
C ALA A 271 4.01 -18.89 -4.67
N GLY A 272 4.39 -19.95 -3.94
CA GLY A 272 3.82 -20.28 -2.64
C GLY A 272 4.16 -19.26 -1.53
N TYR A 273 5.22 -18.46 -1.72
CA TYR A 273 5.64 -17.42 -0.78
C TYR A 273 5.07 -16.03 -1.14
N LEU A 274 4.31 -15.94 -2.23
CA LEU A 274 3.73 -14.68 -2.66
C LEU A 274 2.30 -14.57 -2.13
N ALA A 275 1.95 -13.45 -1.50
CA ALA A 275 0.58 -13.19 -1.11
C ALA A 275 -0.27 -12.94 -2.36
N ASP A 276 -1.38 -13.67 -2.47
CA ASP A 276 -2.37 -13.46 -3.53
C ASP A 276 -3.75 -13.15 -2.92
N PRO A 277 -4.14 -11.89 -2.88
CA PRO A 277 -5.46 -11.50 -2.37
C PRO A 277 -6.60 -11.90 -3.32
N ALA A 278 -6.29 -12.30 -4.56
CA ALA A 278 -7.30 -12.61 -5.59
C ALA A 278 -7.65 -14.10 -5.69
N GLU A 279 -7.12 -14.95 -4.79
CA GLU A 279 -7.38 -16.42 -4.75
C GLU A 279 -7.17 -17.12 -6.11
N LYS A 280 -6.12 -16.73 -6.82
CA LYS A 280 -5.78 -17.31 -8.13
C LYS A 280 -5.41 -18.79 -8.02
N SER A 281 -5.59 -19.52 -9.11
CA SER A 281 -5.12 -20.91 -9.16
C SER A 281 -3.59 -20.97 -9.02
N LYS A 282 -3.08 -22.06 -8.42
CA LYS A 282 -1.63 -22.27 -8.25
C LYS A 282 -0.86 -22.16 -9.58
N GLY A 283 -1.48 -22.57 -10.70
CA GLY A 283 -0.88 -22.45 -12.03
C GLY A 283 -0.77 -21.01 -12.51
N ALA A 284 -1.78 -20.18 -12.27
CA ALA A 284 -1.77 -18.76 -12.60
C ALA A 284 -0.71 -18.02 -11.78
N MET A 285 -0.62 -18.26 -10.47
CA MET A 285 0.40 -17.70 -9.59
C MET A 285 1.82 -18.07 -10.02
N ALA A 286 2.06 -19.33 -10.41
CA ALA A 286 3.35 -19.76 -10.93
C ALA A 286 3.72 -19.06 -12.24
N GLY A 287 2.75 -18.83 -13.12
CA GLY A 287 2.93 -18.09 -14.37
C GLY A 287 3.30 -16.62 -14.12
N GLU A 288 2.61 -15.97 -13.21
CA GLU A 288 2.89 -14.58 -12.82
C GLU A 288 4.24 -14.44 -12.10
N ALA A 289 4.56 -15.35 -11.18
CA ALA A 289 5.86 -15.41 -10.53
C ALA A 289 6.97 -15.58 -11.57
N ARG A 290 6.80 -16.45 -12.57
CA ARG A 290 7.76 -16.60 -13.65
C ARG A 290 7.91 -15.31 -14.46
N ALA A 291 6.82 -14.67 -14.83
CA ALA A 291 6.87 -13.43 -15.60
C ALA A 291 7.59 -12.31 -14.83
N ALA A 292 7.34 -12.21 -13.53
CA ALA A 292 7.95 -11.19 -12.68
C ALA A 292 9.44 -11.45 -12.40
N TYR A 293 9.79 -12.66 -11.95
CA TYR A 293 11.14 -12.98 -11.44
C TYR A 293 12.14 -13.44 -12.50
N SER A 294 11.71 -13.88 -13.69
CA SER A 294 12.64 -14.36 -14.73
C SER A 294 13.52 -13.25 -15.30
N ALA A 295 13.06 -12.01 -15.26
CA ALA A 295 13.84 -10.85 -15.68
C ALA A 295 14.95 -10.47 -14.68
N PHE A 296 14.84 -10.94 -13.44
CA PHE A 296 15.72 -10.59 -12.32
C PHE A 296 16.28 -11.86 -11.64
N PRO A 297 17.11 -12.67 -12.33
CA PRO A 297 17.72 -13.84 -11.71
C PRO A 297 18.74 -13.39 -10.65
N ILE A 298 18.80 -14.13 -9.54
CA ILE A 298 19.84 -13.98 -8.53
C ILE A 298 20.73 -15.22 -8.55
N ASP A 299 22.05 -15.02 -8.36
CA ASP A 299 23.04 -16.08 -8.34
C ASP A 299 23.41 -16.46 -6.90
N GLN A 300 23.47 -15.46 -6.02
CA GLN A 300 23.75 -15.66 -4.59
C GLN A 300 22.87 -14.68 -3.76
N TYR A 301 22.57 -15.11 -2.54
CA TYR A 301 21.93 -14.26 -1.56
C TYR A 301 22.51 -14.52 -0.16
N ARG A 302 22.43 -13.50 0.70
CA ARG A 302 22.74 -13.62 2.12
C ARG A 302 21.76 -12.77 2.93
N ILE A 303 21.04 -13.40 3.85
CA ILE A 303 20.18 -12.71 4.81
C ILE A 303 21.11 -12.07 5.83
N GLU A 304 21.10 -10.74 5.88
CA GLU A 304 21.95 -9.95 6.78
C GLU A 304 21.27 -9.77 8.15
N SER A 305 19.99 -9.45 8.15
CA SER A 305 19.18 -9.33 9.36
C SER A 305 17.71 -9.55 9.05
N ILE A 306 16.97 -9.97 10.07
CA ILE A 306 15.50 -10.03 10.08
C ILE A 306 15.03 -9.26 11.30
N GLU A 307 14.22 -8.26 11.11
CA GLU A 307 13.58 -7.48 12.17
C GLU A 307 12.07 -7.77 12.19
N ARG A 308 11.57 -8.24 13.32
CA ARG A 308 10.15 -8.36 13.58
C ARG A 308 9.64 -6.99 14.00
N THR A 309 8.98 -6.28 13.09
CA THR A 309 8.47 -4.92 13.33
C THR A 309 7.06 -4.90 13.90
N ALA A 310 6.30 -5.99 13.68
CA ALA A 310 4.99 -6.23 14.29
C ALA A 310 4.74 -7.73 14.42
N ALA A 311 3.74 -8.14 15.18
CA ALA A 311 3.40 -9.55 15.43
C ALA A 311 3.14 -10.36 14.14
N ALA A 312 2.69 -9.69 13.07
CA ALA A 312 2.44 -10.29 11.77
C ALA A 312 3.40 -9.79 10.67
N VAL A 313 4.41 -8.99 10.98
CA VAL A 313 5.26 -8.31 9.98
C VAL A 313 6.73 -8.44 10.32
N ALA A 314 7.53 -8.74 9.31
CA ALA A 314 8.99 -8.75 9.40
C ALA A 314 9.62 -8.03 8.21
N GLU A 315 10.69 -7.31 8.47
CA GLU A 315 11.57 -6.72 7.47
C GLU A 315 12.84 -7.56 7.37
N VAL A 316 13.16 -7.99 6.16
CA VAL A 316 14.32 -8.83 5.87
C VAL A 316 15.32 -8.01 5.06
N HIS A 317 16.46 -7.72 5.65
CA HIS A 317 17.59 -7.13 4.94
C HIS A 317 18.41 -8.25 4.32
N VAL A 318 18.60 -8.21 3.01
CA VAL A 318 19.27 -9.28 2.25
C VAL A 318 20.25 -8.69 1.25
N SER A 319 21.45 -9.26 1.17
CA SER A 319 22.38 -9.00 0.08
C SER A 319 22.09 -9.97 -1.06
N LEU A 320 21.88 -9.45 -2.25
CA LEU A 320 21.61 -10.19 -3.48
C LEU A 320 22.76 -9.93 -4.47
N GLU A 321 23.21 -11.00 -5.14
CA GLU A 321 24.22 -10.92 -6.22
C GLU A 321 23.66 -11.55 -7.49
N SER A 322 23.90 -10.93 -8.63
CA SER A 322 23.62 -11.46 -9.94
C SER A 322 24.68 -10.99 -10.96
N GLU A 323 24.61 -11.49 -12.17
CA GLU A 323 25.45 -10.99 -13.28
C GLU A 323 25.28 -9.49 -13.55
N LYS A 324 24.15 -8.90 -13.13
CA LYS A 324 23.83 -7.48 -13.31
C LYS A 324 24.37 -6.56 -12.20
N GLY A 325 24.79 -7.12 -11.06
CA GLY A 325 25.29 -6.31 -9.93
C GLY A 325 24.96 -6.91 -8.56
N LYS A 326 25.16 -6.07 -7.54
CA LYS A 326 24.86 -6.39 -6.13
C LYS A 326 23.88 -5.41 -5.56
N TRP A 327 22.93 -5.88 -4.78
CA TRP A 327 21.86 -5.09 -4.17
C TRP A 327 21.64 -5.52 -2.73
N SER A 328 21.13 -4.59 -1.93
CA SER A 328 20.87 -4.82 -0.50
C SER A 328 19.46 -4.34 -0.12
N PRO A 329 18.40 -4.92 -0.70
CA PRO A 329 17.04 -4.47 -0.43
C PRO A 329 16.54 -4.89 0.96
N HIS A 330 15.53 -4.17 1.43
CA HIS A 330 14.65 -4.56 2.52
C HIS A 330 13.39 -5.19 1.95
N ILE A 331 13.10 -6.42 2.32
CA ILE A 331 11.94 -7.17 1.83
C ILE A 331 10.99 -7.46 2.98
N ARG A 332 9.73 -7.05 2.82
CA ARG A 332 8.70 -7.24 3.84
C ARG A 332 8.00 -8.57 3.69
N PHE A 333 8.03 -9.34 4.77
CA PHE A 333 7.22 -10.53 4.95
C PHE A 333 6.05 -10.24 5.87
N VAL A 334 4.88 -10.75 5.50
CA VAL A 334 3.66 -10.66 6.31
C VAL A 334 3.13 -12.07 6.54
N ARG A 335 2.79 -12.39 7.79
CA ARG A 335 2.16 -13.65 8.14
C ARG A 335 0.67 -13.55 7.83
N THR A 336 0.16 -14.40 6.93
CA THR A 336 -1.22 -14.36 6.45
C THR A 336 -1.91 -15.71 6.59
N GLY A 337 -3.21 -15.70 6.85
CA GLY A 337 -4.06 -16.86 6.77
C GLY A 337 -4.34 -17.30 5.31
N GLU A 338 -5.06 -18.39 5.13
CA GLU A 338 -5.51 -18.85 3.80
C GLU A 338 -6.40 -17.80 3.10
N ASP A 339 -7.11 -16.98 3.87
CA ASP A 339 -7.97 -15.88 3.42
C ASP A 339 -7.17 -14.61 3.04
N GLY A 340 -5.84 -14.66 3.09
CA GLY A 340 -4.97 -13.51 2.81
C GLY A 340 -4.96 -12.43 3.90
N VAL A 341 -5.69 -12.62 4.99
CA VAL A 341 -5.73 -11.66 6.10
C VAL A 341 -4.50 -11.83 6.99
N PRO A 342 -3.85 -10.75 7.46
CA PRO A 342 -2.74 -10.83 8.39
C PRO A 342 -3.10 -11.61 9.66
N ARG A 343 -2.18 -12.45 10.12
CA ARG A 343 -2.32 -13.31 11.32
C ARG A 343 -1.14 -13.09 12.25
N CYS A 344 -1.44 -12.90 13.52
CA CYS A 344 -0.41 -12.83 14.56
C CYS A 344 0.24 -14.20 14.82
N ASP A 345 1.33 -14.23 15.59
CA ASP A 345 2.13 -15.43 15.85
C ASP A 345 1.34 -16.60 16.44
N TRP A 346 0.37 -16.31 17.29
CA TRP A 346 -0.50 -17.30 17.94
C TRP A 346 -1.67 -17.80 17.10
N GLU A 347 -1.85 -17.22 15.90
CA GLU A 347 -2.87 -17.65 14.96
C GLU A 347 -2.27 -18.58 13.91
N GLN A 348 -3.09 -19.36 13.24
CA GLN A 348 -2.65 -20.16 12.10
C GLN A 348 -2.40 -19.26 10.89
N GLY A 349 -1.21 -19.32 10.32
CA GLY A 349 -0.83 -18.51 9.16
C GLY A 349 0.52 -18.91 8.60
N GLU A 350 0.85 -18.39 7.42
CA GLU A 350 2.11 -18.61 6.72
C GLU A 350 2.77 -17.28 6.38
N TRP A 351 4.09 -17.22 6.45
CA TRP A 351 4.85 -16.04 6.06
C TRP A 351 4.94 -15.91 4.55
N ARG A 352 4.49 -14.79 4.04
CA ARG A 352 4.46 -14.49 2.60
C ARG A 352 4.94 -13.08 2.32
N ILE A 353 5.42 -12.84 1.10
CA ILE A 353 5.79 -11.52 0.62
C ILE A 353 4.54 -10.82 0.10
N VAL A 354 4.34 -9.61 0.57
CA VAL A 354 3.33 -8.70 0.04
C VAL A 354 4.00 -7.76 -0.95
N GLY A 355 3.44 -7.67 -2.17
CA GLY A 355 3.93 -6.75 -3.17
C GLY A 355 5.05 -7.26 -4.07
N TRP A 356 5.32 -8.57 -4.08
CA TRP A 356 6.25 -9.25 -4.98
C TRP A 356 7.53 -8.45 -5.25
N ALA A 357 8.43 -8.39 -4.29
CA ALA A 357 9.66 -7.59 -4.33
C ALA A 357 10.61 -8.03 -5.46
N VAL A 358 10.21 -7.80 -6.71
CA VAL A 358 10.99 -8.11 -7.91
C VAL A 358 11.88 -6.97 -8.38
N ASP A 359 11.84 -5.83 -7.69
CA ASP A 359 12.59 -4.66 -8.10
C ASP A 359 13.72 -4.24 -7.16
N PRO A 360 14.41 -5.18 -6.48
CA PRO A 360 15.62 -4.79 -5.75
C PRO A 360 16.71 -4.29 -6.68
N PHE A 361 16.48 -4.39 -7.99
CA PHE A 361 17.42 -4.08 -9.05
C PHE A 361 17.17 -2.72 -9.71
N LEU A 362 16.13 -2.01 -9.33
CA LEU A 362 15.82 -0.70 -9.89
C LEU A 362 16.41 0.45 -9.06
N ASP A 363 16.73 0.17 -7.79
CA ASP A 363 17.40 1.13 -6.89
C ASP A 363 18.94 1.02 -6.96
N ALA A 364 19.47 0.20 -7.84
CA ALA A 364 20.91 0.12 -8.08
C ALA A 364 21.28 1.22 -9.07
N GLU A 365 21.59 2.37 -8.55
CA GLU A 365 22.29 3.40 -9.28
C GLU A 365 23.72 2.97 -9.61
N ASP A 366 24.14 3.38 -10.81
CA ASP A 366 25.49 3.41 -11.31
C ASP A 366 26.48 4.22 -10.43
#